data_2319c08327bc562a1a82120a5ce4f5f0
#
_entry.id   2319c08327bc562a1a82120a5ce4f5f0
#
_cell.length_a   1.000
_cell.length_b   1.000
_cell.length_c   1.000
_cell.angle_alpha   90.00
_cell.angle_beta   90.00
_cell.angle_gamma   90.00
#
_symmetry.space_group_name_H-M   'P 1'
#
loop_
_entity.id
_entity.type
_entity.pdbx_description
1 polymer ?
#
loop_
_entity_poly.entity_id
_entity_poly.type
_entity_poly.pdbx_seq_one_letter_code
_entity_poly.pdbx_strand_id
1 'polypeptide(L)'
;PDFSVYTWYAEQDEANNQTIIYANFQEKDPNKENVEISVRRNCFYPGSEGIGYITLSGFRISQAATQWAPPTAYQEGMVGPHWSKGWIIEDCEIYESKCSGISLGKYLQPENDNKWLKWKYKDGTQTERDCICQASYEGWDKEHIGSHIVRRCEIHDCGQTGIVGHLGGVFSVIEDNHIHHINNKQNLAGAEIGGIKMHAAIDVIFRRNHIHNCTRGLWLDWQAQGTRVTGNLFHDNALPNDFEAGDDAVTSVGEDIFVEVSHGPTLIDHNILLSDRALKIATQGVALVHNLICGGFVSVGIGTDNGAPDIPSPRYTPYHTKHGTQVAGFMTILHGDDRFYNNIFVQKPIRPCMQDLADLMGNNGNMWDDCNVITGTFKFNGYPTFDEWNRQFEGYCGMGSETTGNCYYDHLPVWASGNLYFNGARAWEKETDAVTDTEHTVDISVEEKEDGWYLKTNLYDIIKEENDGIISTETLGMAFEPEQKYENPDGSPIIFNQDFFGNHRDVKTVAGPFTDKKASEQKLF
;
A
#
# COMPACT_ATOMS: atom_id res chain seq x y z
N PRO A 1 2.44 26.58 -28.69
CA PRO A 1 3.30 26.31 -27.52
C PRO A 1 3.34 27.52 -26.61
N ASP A 2 3.19 27.29 -25.33
CA ASP A 2 3.35 28.33 -24.33
C ASP A 2 4.85 28.53 -24.06
N PHE A 3 5.40 29.61 -24.60
CA PHE A 3 6.83 29.94 -24.44
C PHE A 3 7.17 30.49 -23.04
N SER A 4 6.19 30.65 -22.14
CA SER A 4 6.43 31.04 -20.75
C SER A 4 6.87 29.86 -19.87
N VAL A 5 6.72 28.62 -20.37
CA VAL A 5 7.05 27.40 -19.63
C VAL A 5 8.39 26.86 -20.08
N TYR A 6 9.22 26.43 -19.13
CA TYR A 6 10.45 25.70 -19.42
C TYR A 6 10.11 24.34 -19.99
N THR A 7 10.45 24.14 -21.28
CA THR A 7 10.21 22.90 -21.99
C THR A 7 11.47 22.42 -22.68
N TRP A 8 11.56 21.12 -22.90
CA TRP A 8 12.68 20.54 -23.62
C TRP A 8 12.22 19.35 -24.47
N TYR A 9 13.01 19.04 -25.49
CA TYR A 9 12.84 17.91 -26.37
C TYR A 9 14.22 17.31 -26.70
N ALA A 10 14.30 15.98 -26.77
CA ALA A 10 15.52 15.30 -27.15
C ALA A 10 15.31 14.48 -28.42
N GLU A 11 16.26 14.57 -29.34
CA GLU A 11 16.32 13.81 -30.58
C GLU A 11 17.60 12.94 -30.61
N GLN A 12 17.46 11.69 -31.00
CA GLN A 12 18.62 10.80 -31.17
C GLN A 12 19.14 10.86 -32.59
N ASP A 13 20.38 11.25 -32.77
CA ASP A 13 21.14 11.16 -34.03
C ASP A 13 21.97 9.87 -33.99
N GLU A 14 21.35 8.78 -34.43
CA GLU A 14 22.02 7.47 -34.47
C GLU A 14 23.27 7.45 -35.36
N ALA A 15 23.28 8.23 -36.44
CA ALA A 15 24.40 8.27 -37.39
C ALA A 15 25.67 8.81 -36.74
N ASN A 16 25.55 9.77 -35.84
CA ASN A 16 26.66 10.41 -35.13
C ASN A 16 26.81 9.96 -33.69
N ASN A 17 25.92 9.04 -33.22
CA ASN A 17 25.88 8.57 -31.85
C ASN A 17 25.76 9.73 -30.83
N GLN A 18 24.84 10.64 -31.11
CA GLN A 18 24.61 11.84 -30.32
C GLN A 18 23.14 11.96 -29.92
N THR A 19 22.89 12.60 -28.78
CA THR A 19 21.58 13.09 -28.41
C THR A 19 21.57 14.60 -28.48
N ILE A 20 20.69 15.14 -29.32
CA ILE A 20 20.52 16.59 -29.48
C ILE A 20 19.38 17.02 -28.57
N ILE A 21 19.64 18.02 -27.72
CA ILE A 21 18.64 18.54 -26.78
C ILE A 21 18.25 19.96 -27.21
N TYR A 22 16.98 20.15 -27.40
CA TYR A 22 16.37 21.45 -27.63
C TYR A 22 15.64 21.86 -26.35
N ALA A 23 15.97 23.02 -25.81
CA ALA A 23 15.33 23.49 -24.59
C ALA A 23 14.97 24.97 -24.67
N ASN A 24 13.84 25.33 -24.06
CA ASN A 24 13.43 26.70 -23.88
C ASN A 24 14.00 27.23 -22.54
N PHE A 25 15.06 28.02 -22.61
CA PHE A 25 15.69 28.63 -21.44
C PHE A 25 15.08 29.99 -21.09
N GLN A 26 13.95 30.34 -21.69
CA GLN A 26 13.34 31.67 -21.55
C GLN A 26 14.31 32.77 -22.02
N GLU A 27 14.55 33.77 -21.18
CA GLU A 27 15.49 34.85 -21.45
C GLU A 27 16.95 34.54 -21.02
N LYS A 28 17.19 33.35 -20.47
CA LYS A 28 18.52 32.95 -19.98
C LYS A 28 19.40 32.42 -21.10
N ASP A 29 20.67 32.75 -21.03
CA ASP A 29 21.71 32.21 -21.91
C ASP A 29 22.26 30.91 -21.32
N PRO A 30 21.99 29.73 -21.91
CA PRO A 30 22.43 28.45 -21.36
C PRO A 30 23.95 28.33 -21.22
N ASN A 31 24.71 29.13 -21.95
CA ASN A 31 26.18 29.14 -21.82
C ASN A 31 26.67 29.84 -20.53
N LYS A 32 25.79 30.53 -19.84
CA LYS A 32 26.06 31.23 -18.58
C LYS A 32 25.38 30.58 -17.38
N GLU A 33 24.54 29.58 -17.61
CA GLU A 33 23.81 28.87 -16.59
C GLU A 33 24.48 27.49 -16.32
N ASN A 34 24.25 26.96 -15.12
CA ASN A 34 24.62 25.58 -14.84
C ASN A 34 23.52 24.67 -15.41
N VAL A 35 23.84 23.95 -16.49
CA VAL A 35 22.92 23.03 -17.15
C VAL A 35 23.38 21.59 -16.88
N GLU A 36 22.52 20.82 -16.23
CA GLU A 36 22.78 19.42 -15.89
C GLU A 36 21.80 18.49 -16.62
N ILE A 37 22.27 17.32 -16.99
CA ILE A 37 21.48 16.30 -17.68
C ILE A 37 21.69 14.96 -16.98
N SER A 38 20.58 14.35 -16.54
CA SER A 38 20.60 13.02 -15.94
C SER A 38 20.84 11.95 -17.02
N VAL A 39 21.99 11.30 -16.99
CA VAL A 39 22.39 10.27 -17.97
C VAL A 39 22.68 8.90 -17.35
N ARG A 40 22.83 8.84 -16.02
CA ARG A 40 23.09 7.58 -15.31
C ARG A 40 21.79 6.97 -14.83
N ARG A 41 21.64 5.66 -14.97
CA ARG A 41 20.47 4.95 -14.47
C ARG A 41 20.43 4.88 -12.94
N ASN A 42 21.59 4.70 -12.34
CA ASN A 42 21.73 4.47 -10.90
C ASN A 42 22.82 5.36 -10.34
N CYS A 43 22.74 5.67 -9.06
CA CYS A 43 23.77 6.35 -8.29
C CYS A 43 24.58 5.37 -7.44
N PHE A 44 23.89 4.46 -6.75
CA PHE A 44 24.53 3.43 -5.92
C PHE A 44 23.77 2.10 -6.08
N TYR A 45 24.28 1.25 -6.96
CA TYR A 45 23.63 0.00 -7.34
C TYR A 45 24.68 -1.06 -7.68
N PRO A 46 24.62 -2.30 -7.15
CA PRO A 46 25.63 -3.32 -7.41
C PRO A 46 25.53 -3.84 -8.84
N GLY A 47 26.68 -4.09 -9.44
CA GLY A 47 26.79 -4.59 -10.82
C GLY A 47 26.46 -6.08 -10.96
N SER A 48 26.26 -6.81 -9.85
CA SER A 48 25.91 -8.23 -9.84
C SER A 48 25.01 -8.56 -8.65
N GLU A 49 24.29 -9.66 -8.76
CA GLU A 49 23.50 -10.24 -7.68
C GLU A 49 24.36 -10.76 -6.52
N GLY A 50 23.77 -10.95 -5.34
CA GLY A 50 24.42 -11.55 -4.17
C GLY A 50 25.34 -10.62 -3.39
N ILE A 51 25.47 -9.34 -3.76
CA ILE A 51 26.27 -8.37 -3.00
C ILE A 51 25.44 -7.84 -1.85
N GLY A 52 25.52 -8.50 -0.71
CA GLY A 52 24.73 -8.22 0.49
C GLY A 52 25.47 -7.48 1.59
N TYR A 53 24.76 -7.16 2.69
CA TYR A 53 25.29 -6.60 3.94
C TYR A 53 26.04 -5.27 3.77
N ILE A 54 25.51 -4.41 2.91
CA ILE A 54 26.05 -3.06 2.71
C ILE A 54 25.21 -2.07 3.52
N THR A 55 25.88 -1.15 4.20
CA THR A 55 25.24 0.01 4.82
C THR A 55 25.56 1.26 4.02
N LEU A 56 24.50 1.95 3.55
CA LEU A 56 24.56 3.26 2.91
C LEU A 56 23.94 4.27 3.88
N SER A 57 24.74 5.20 4.39
CA SER A 57 24.31 6.13 5.44
C SER A 57 24.81 7.55 5.21
N GLY A 58 23.92 8.55 5.42
CA GLY A 58 24.29 9.96 5.44
C GLY A 58 24.55 10.61 4.07
N PHE A 59 23.97 10.08 3.00
CA PHE A 59 24.16 10.62 1.64
C PHE A 59 22.96 11.44 1.16
N ARG A 60 23.24 12.46 0.35
CA ARG A 60 22.28 13.10 -0.55
C ARG A 60 22.47 12.53 -1.94
N ILE A 61 21.43 11.90 -2.48
CA ILE A 61 21.49 11.16 -3.74
C ILE A 61 20.35 11.62 -4.64
N SER A 62 20.69 12.09 -5.84
CA SER A 62 19.70 12.66 -6.76
C SER A 62 20.06 12.49 -8.23
N GLN A 63 19.08 12.83 -9.09
CA GLN A 63 19.24 13.03 -10.53
C GLN A 63 19.65 11.76 -11.31
N ALA A 64 19.02 10.62 -10.99
CA ALA A 64 19.20 9.42 -11.80
C ALA A 64 18.14 9.32 -12.91
N ALA A 65 18.57 8.89 -14.09
CA ALA A 65 17.71 8.58 -15.23
C ALA A 65 17.24 7.11 -15.18
N THR A 66 16.64 6.71 -14.06
CA THR A 66 16.06 5.37 -13.90
C THR A 66 15.01 5.11 -14.97
N GLN A 67 14.88 3.86 -15.39
CA GLN A 67 13.91 3.50 -16.43
C GLN A 67 12.52 3.29 -15.83
N TRP A 68 11.51 3.75 -16.56
CA TRP A 68 10.14 3.35 -16.29
C TRP A 68 9.98 1.84 -16.50
N ALA A 69 9.26 1.19 -15.60
CA ALA A 69 8.95 -0.22 -15.72
C ALA A 69 7.43 -0.43 -15.70
N PRO A 70 6.90 -1.23 -16.63
CA PRO A 70 5.52 -1.69 -16.59
C PRO A 70 5.32 -2.69 -15.44
N PRO A 71 4.06 -3.09 -15.16
CA PRO A 71 3.76 -4.11 -14.17
C PRO A 71 4.61 -5.35 -14.36
N THR A 72 5.04 -5.96 -13.27
CA THR A 72 5.81 -7.22 -13.23
C THR A 72 7.17 -7.21 -13.93
N ALA A 73 7.59 -6.07 -14.48
CA ALA A 73 8.93 -5.91 -15.03
C ALA A 73 9.95 -5.56 -13.95
N TYR A 74 11.23 -5.71 -14.29
CA TYR A 74 12.31 -5.30 -13.41
C TYR A 74 12.36 -3.78 -13.27
N GLN A 75 12.39 -3.31 -12.03
CA GLN A 75 12.47 -1.90 -11.69
C GLN A 75 13.80 -1.58 -11.04
N GLU A 76 14.63 -0.80 -11.71
CA GLU A 76 15.84 -0.24 -11.11
C GLU A 76 15.53 1.02 -10.32
N GLY A 77 16.03 1.08 -9.09
CA GLY A 77 16.06 2.31 -8.32
C GLY A 77 17.32 3.11 -8.58
N MET A 78 17.31 4.36 -8.17
CA MET A 78 18.51 5.17 -8.09
C MET A 78 19.53 4.54 -7.13
N VAL A 79 19.02 3.91 -6.07
CA VAL A 79 19.75 3.16 -5.05
C VAL A 79 19.10 1.80 -4.87
N GLY A 80 19.85 0.78 -4.51
CA GLY A 80 19.26 -0.47 -4.03
C GLY A 80 20.16 -1.70 -4.07
N PRO A 81 19.72 -2.76 -3.39
CA PRO A 81 20.49 -3.99 -3.23
C PRO A 81 20.54 -4.89 -4.46
N HIS A 82 19.77 -4.63 -5.51
CA HIS A 82 19.58 -5.55 -6.62
C HIS A 82 18.88 -6.84 -6.17
N TRP A 83 19.55 -7.99 -6.22
CA TRP A 83 19.06 -9.28 -5.73
C TRP A 83 20.04 -9.82 -4.69
N SER A 84 19.81 -9.50 -3.42
CA SER A 84 20.72 -9.82 -2.33
C SER A 84 20.05 -9.70 -0.97
N LYS A 85 20.83 -9.73 0.11
CA LYS A 85 20.35 -9.72 1.49
C LYS A 85 21.01 -8.66 2.36
N GLY A 86 20.24 -8.15 3.31
CA GLY A 86 20.75 -7.48 4.50
C GLY A 86 21.34 -6.08 4.28
N TRP A 87 20.89 -5.34 3.28
CA TRP A 87 21.28 -3.94 3.13
C TRP A 87 20.60 -3.06 4.16
N ILE A 88 21.34 -2.03 4.60
CA ILE A 88 20.82 -0.94 5.43
C ILE A 88 20.98 0.35 4.64
N ILE A 89 19.88 1.06 4.41
CA ILE A 89 19.86 2.39 3.79
C ILE A 89 19.28 3.32 4.86
N GLU A 90 20.08 4.26 5.35
CA GLU A 90 19.69 5.07 6.48
C GLU A 90 20.24 6.48 6.45
N ASP A 91 19.50 7.41 7.09
CA ASP A 91 19.93 8.81 7.24
C ASP A 91 20.29 9.49 5.89
N CYS A 92 19.61 9.10 4.81
CA CYS A 92 19.84 9.57 3.45
C CYS A 92 18.71 10.48 2.97
N GLU A 93 19.04 11.46 2.13
CA GLU A 93 18.08 12.20 1.30
C GLU A 93 18.17 11.68 -0.13
N ILE A 94 17.05 11.15 -0.67
CA ILE A 94 16.97 10.48 -1.97
C ILE A 94 15.86 11.12 -2.79
N TYR A 95 16.22 11.82 -3.87
CA TYR A 95 15.26 12.67 -4.56
C TYR A 95 15.57 12.83 -6.06
N GLU A 96 14.57 13.34 -6.79
CA GLU A 96 14.68 13.60 -8.23
C GLU A 96 15.15 12.40 -9.06
N SER A 97 14.71 11.20 -8.70
CA SER A 97 14.82 10.07 -9.62
C SER A 97 13.79 10.23 -10.75
N LYS A 98 14.18 9.94 -11.99
CA LYS A 98 13.20 9.93 -13.08
C LYS A 98 12.05 8.97 -12.83
N CYS A 99 12.32 7.81 -12.24
CA CYS A 99 11.32 6.81 -11.87
C CYS A 99 11.42 6.46 -10.39
N SER A 100 12.14 5.42 -10.01
CA SER A 100 12.16 4.93 -8.64
C SER A 100 13.36 5.45 -7.84
N GLY A 101 13.14 5.83 -6.58
CA GLY A 101 14.20 6.23 -5.67
C GLY A 101 15.03 5.03 -5.21
N ILE A 102 14.42 4.15 -4.42
CA ILE A 102 15.03 2.90 -3.93
C ILE A 102 14.35 1.71 -4.59
N SER A 103 15.12 0.72 -5.06
CA SER A 103 14.62 -0.60 -5.45
C SER A 103 15.21 -1.69 -4.58
N LEU A 104 14.36 -2.48 -3.93
CA LEU A 104 14.77 -3.60 -3.08
C LEU A 104 14.99 -4.91 -3.86
N GLY A 105 14.92 -4.84 -5.17
CA GLY A 105 15.30 -5.92 -6.06
C GLY A 105 14.14 -6.79 -6.56
N LYS A 106 14.44 -7.46 -7.66
CA LYS A 106 13.58 -8.44 -8.30
C LYS A 106 14.42 -9.64 -8.75
N TYR A 107 13.83 -10.84 -8.67
CA TYR A 107 14.37 -12.02 -9.34
C TYR A 107 14.32 -11.84 -10.87
N LEU A 108 15.44 -11.93 -11.52
CA LEU A 108 15.57 -11.86 -12.97
C LEU A 108 15.53 -13.27 -13.56
N GLN A 109 14.42 -13.62 -14.22
CA GLN A 109 14.36 -14.90 -14.91
C GLN A 109 15.42 -14.97 -16.02
N PRO A 110 16.28 -16.01 -16.04
CA PRO A 110 17.24 -16.20 -17.09
C PRO A 110 16.60 -16.13 -18.49
N GLU A 111 17.23 -15.43 -19.41
CA GLU A 111 16.83 -15.24 -20.82
C GLU A 111 15.48 -14.54 -21.05
N ASN A 112 14.73 -14.18 -20.00
CA ASN A 112 13.37 -13.70 -20.19
C ASN A 112 12.84 -12.80 -19.08
N ASP A 113 13.62 -11.80 -18.74
CA ASP A 113 13.33 -10.85 -17.68
C ASP A 113 12.02 -10.06 -17.89
N ASN A 114 11.59 -9.86 -19.10
CA ASN A 114 10.40 -9.07 -19.40
C ASN A 114 9.43 -9.84 -20.29
N LYS A 115 8.91 -10.93 -19.79
CA LYS A 115 7.95 -11.77 -20.50
C LYS A 115 6.66 -11.04 -20.85
N TRP A 116 6.23 -10.10 -20.03
CA TRP A 116 5.06 -9.28 -20.29
C TRP A 116 5.05 -8.67 -21.69
N LEU A 117 6.15 -8.07 -22.09
CA LEU A 117 6.26 -7.41 -23.40
C LEU A 117 6.58 -8.35 -24.54
N LYS A 118 7.13 -9.53 -24.26
CA LYS A 118 7.66 -10.45 -25.27
C LYS A 118 6.70 -11.56 -25.67
N TRP A 119 5.80 -11.97 -24.80
CA TRP A 119 4.93 -13.12 -25.04
C TRP A 119 3.56 -12.75 -25.54
N LYS A 120 3.22 -13.30 -26.69
CA LYS A 120 1.93 -13.03 -27.36
C LYS A 120 0.72 -13.67 -26.66
N TYR A 121 0.93 -14.77 -25.95
CA TYR A 121 -0.14 -15.64 -25.45
C TYR A 121 -0.20 -15.72 -23.90
N LYS A 122 0.66 -15.04 -23.22
CA LYS A 122 0.65 -14.96 -21.74
C LYS A 122 0.53 -13.51 -21.32
N ASP A 123 -0.39 -13.23 -20.42
CA ASP A 123 -0.46 -11.91 -19.78
C ASP A 123 0.64 -11.77 -18.70
N GLY A 124 0.81 -10.55 -18.19
CA GLY A 124 1.84 -10.28 -17.19
C GLY A 124 1.61 -11.03 -15.88
N THR A 125 0.36 -11.27 -15.52
CA THR A 125 0.03 -11.98 -14.28
C THR A 125 0.42 -13.46 -14.36
N GLN A 126 0.28 -14.09 -15.54
CA GLN A 126 0.76 -15.45 -15.77
C GLN A 126 2.29 -15.53 -15.73
N THR A 127 2.97 -14.55 -16.34
CA THR A 127 4.43 -14.51 -16.34
C THR A 127 4.99 -14.22 -14.95
N GLU A 128 4.28 -13.43 -14.14
CA GLU A 128 4.62 -13.19 -12.75
C GLU A 128 4.58 -14.46 -11.92
N ARG A 129 3.52 -15.26 -12.04
CA ARG A 129 3.40 -16.55 -11.36
C ARG A 129 4.51 -17.51 -11.77
N ASP A 130 4.86 -17.56 -13.07
CA ASP A 130 6.00 -18.35 -13.54
C ASP A 130 7.32 -17.89 -12.87
N CYS A 131 7.51 -16.57 -12.76
CA CYS A 131 8.68 -15.96 -12.11
C CYS A 131 8.78 -16.35 -10.63
N ILE A 132 7.67 -16.26 -9.90
CA ILE A 132 7.60 -16.59 -8.47
C ILE A 132 7.91 -18.05 -8.23
N CYS A 133 7.31 -18.96 -9.01
CA CYS A 133 7.59 -20.39 -8.90
C CYS A 133 9.05 -20.72 -9.17
N GLN A 134 9.64 -20.09 -10.17
CA GLN A 134 11.06 -20.29 -10.50
C GLN A 134 11.97 -19.73 -9.41
N ALA A 135 11.70 -18.51 -8.93
CA ALA A 135 12.45 -17.92 -7.83
C ALA A 135 12.41 -18.78 -6.56
N SER A 136 11.22 -19.28 -6.20
CA SER A 136 11.02 -20.19 -5.07
C SER A 136 11.83 -21.49 -5.21
N TYR A 137 11.93 -22.02 -6.42
CA TYR A 137 12.72 -23.23 -6.70
C TYR A 137 14.24 -22.96 -6.66
N GLU A 138 14.69 -21.78 -7.07
CA GLU A 138 16.11 -21.43 -7.22
C GLU A 138 16.73 -20.76 -5.97
N GLY A 139 16.01 -20.68 -4.86
CA GLY A 139 16.57 -20.18 -3.60
C GLY A 139 16.15 -18.77 -3.23
N TRP A 140 14.93 -18.38 -3.58
CA TRP A 140 14.29 -17.21 -2.99
C TRP A 140 13.82 -17.56 -1.57
N ASP A 141 14.66 -17.32 -0.59
CA ASP A 141 14.42 -17.64 0.80
C ASP A 141 15.05 -16.60 1.76
N LYS A 142 14.72 -16.72 3.05
CA LYS A 142 15.18 -15.82 4.11
C LYS A 142 16.70 -15.89 4.35
N GLU A 143 17.36 -16.96 3.95
CA GLU A 143 18.80 -17.11 4.10
C GLU A 143 19.57 -16.26 3.09
N HIS A 144 19.03 -16.13 1.87
CA HIS A 144 19.75 -15.55 0.74
C HIS A 144 19.25 -14.16 0.34
N ILE A 145 17.96 -13.85 0.49
CA ILE A 145 17.33 -12.65 -0.09
C ILE A 145 16.54 -11.87 0.96
N GLY A 146 16.48 -10.54 0.76
CA GLY A 146 15.65 -9.64 1.57
C GLY A 146 16.29 -9.23 2.90
N SER A 147 15.47 -9.07 3.92
CA SER A 147 15.92 -8.61 5.24
C SER A 147 16.65 -7.26 5.20
N HIS A 148 16.19 -6.37 4.33
CA HIS A 148 16.73 -5.02 4.21
C HIS A 148 16.12 -4.09 5.26
N ILE A 149 16.84 -3.04 5.61
CA ILE A 149 16.36 -1.96 6.48
C ILE A 149 16.48 -0.65 5.71
N VAL A 150 15.35 0.06 5.56
CA VAL A 150 15.33 1.44 5.06
C VAL A 150 14.77 2.31 6.16
N ARG A 151 15.59 3.23 6.69
CA ARG A 151 15.17 4.02 7.85
C ARG A 151 15.74 5.42 7.90
N ARG A 152 14.96 6.33 8.48
CA ARG A 152 15.33 7.73 8.71
C ARG A 152 15.83 8.40 7.43
N CYS A 153 15.20 8.03 6.31
CA CYS A 153 15.46 8.64 5.02
C CYS A 153 14.37 9.65 4.67
N GLU A 154 14.76 10.72 4.01
CA GLU A 154 13.86 11.62 3.31
C GLU A 154 13.86 11.22 1.83
N ILE A 155 12.69 10.85 1.28
CA ILE A 155 12.56 10.34 -0.09
C ILE A 155 11.48 11.14 -0.80
N HIS A 156 11.85 11.88 -1.85
CA HIS A 156 10.91 12.80 -2.46
C HIS A 156 11.17 13.07 -3.95
N ASP A 157 10.19 13.67 -4.62
CA ASP A 157 10.27 14.09 -6.02
C ASP A 157 10.73 12.98 -7.00
N CYS A 158 10.38 11.73 -6.72
CA CYS A 158 10.61 10.62 -7.63
C CYS A 158 9.43 10.45 -8.60
N GLY A 159 9.71 10.19 -9.87
CA GLY A 159 8.71 10.23 -10.93
C GLY A 159 7.75 9.03 -10.96
N GLN A 160 8.08 7.92 -10.29
CA GLN A 160 7.25 6.71 -10.24
C GLN A 160 7.05 6.21 -8.80
N THR A 161 8.10 5.81 -8.10
CA THR A 161 8.03 5.29 -6.72
C THR A 161 9.11 5.88 -5.84
N GLY A 162 8.81 6.09 -4.56
CA GLY A 162 9.83 6.35 -3.56
C GLY A 162 10.65 5.09 -3.28
N ILE A 163 9.97 4.02 -2.84
CA ILE A 163 10.56 2.70 -2.60
C ILE A 163 9.76 1.66 -3.37
N VAL A 164 10.43 0.84 -4.18
CA VAL A 164 9.82 -0.29 -4.87
C VAL A 164 10.50 -1.60 -4.46
N GLY A 165 9.71 -2.64 -4.21
CA GLY A 165 10.18 -4.00 -3.97
C GLY A 165 9.41 -5.00 -4.83
N HIS A 166 10.14 -5.93 -5.45
CA HIS A 166 9.54 -6.98 -6.24
C HIS A 166 10.26 -8.30 -5.98
N LEU A 167 9.73 -9.11 -5.08
CA LEU A 167 10.31 -10.31 -4.47
C LEU A 167 11.56 -10.05 -3.60
N GLY A 168 12.44 -9.11 -3.95
CA GLY A 168 13.65 -8.81 -3.20
C GLY A 168 13.41 -8.10 -1.86
N GLY A 169 12.23 -7.50 -1.67
CA GLY A 169 11.86 -6.78 -0.45
C GLY A 169 11.40 -7.64 0.74
N VAL A 170 11.32 -8.95 0.59
CA VAL A 170 10.82 -9.86 1.64
C VAL A 170 11.60 -9.73 2.96
N PHE A 171 10.94 -9.93 4.08
CA PHE A 171 11.54 -9.91 5.44
C PHE A 171 12.18 -8.58 5.84
N SER A 172 11.85 -7.50 5.16
CA SER A 172 12.47 -6.18 5.35
C SER A 172 11.71 -5.32 6.34
N VAL A 173 12.40 -4.29 6.87
CA VAL A 173 11.83 -3.28 7.73
C VAL A 173 12.01 -1.91 7.08
N ILE A 174 10.89 -1.20 6.89
CA ILE A 174 10.85 0.16 6.35
C ILE A 174 10.26 1.05 7.44
N GLU A 175 11.11 1.88 8.07
CA GLU A 175 10.74 2.58 9.28
C GLU A 175 11.29 4.00 9.40
N ASP A 176 10.54 4.85 10.09
CA ASP A 176 10.98 6.22 10.42
C ASP A 176 11.38 7.05 9.19
N ASN A 177 10.79 6.79 8.02
CA ASN A 177 11.08 7.53 6.80
C ASN A 177 10.05 8.64 6.58
N HIS A 178 10.50 9.74 5.96
CA HIS A 178 9.65 10.79 5.42
C HIS A 178 9.61 10.65 3.89
N ILE A 179 8.44 10.32 3.35
CA ILE A 179 8.26 10.03 1.92
C ILE A 179 7.18 10.95 1.36
N HIS A 180 7.53 11.78 0.39
CA HIS A 180 6.58 12.78 -0.11
C HIS A 180 6.81 13.17 -1.56
N HIS A 181 5.79 13.78 -2.17
CA HIS A 181 5.84 14.29 -3.55
C HIS A 181 6.28 13.24 -4.58
N ILE A 182 5.80 12.01 -4.40
CA ILE A 182 6.08 10.92 -5.34
C ILE A 182 5.04 10.93 -6.47
N ASN A 183 5.53 10.94 -7.71
CA ASN A 183 4.74 11.05 -8.94
C ASN A 183 3.87 12.31 -9.01
N ASN A 184 4.19 13.33 -8.27
CA ASN A 184 3.42 14.59 -8.19
C ASN A 184 3.42 15.40 -9.50
N LYS A 185 4.44 15.21 -10.36
CA LYS A 185 4.51 15.86 -11.68
C LYS A 185 3.66 15.18 -12.75
N GLN A 186 3.09 14.01 -12.48
CA GLN A 186 2.26 13.21 -13.39
C GLN A 186 2.89 12.99 -14.79
N ASN A 187 4.21 13.01 -14.89
CA ASN A 187 4.93 12.76 -16.14
C ASN A 187 4.91 11.27 -16.53
N LEU A 188 4.64 10.41 -15.57
CA LEU A 188 4.50 8.98 -15.74
C LEU A 188 3.15 8.54 -15.21
N ALA A 189 2.43 7.75 -15.96
CA ALA A 189 1.14 7.20 -15.59
C ALA A 189 1.16 5.68 -15.60
N GLY A 190 0.14 5.06 -15.03
CA GLY A 190 -0.06 3.62 -15.03
C GLY A 190 0.33 2.95 -13.72
N ALA A 191 0.76 1.71 -13.81
CA ALA A 191 1.10 0.87 -12.67
C ALA A 191 2.43 1.26 -12.01
N GLU A 192 2.68 0.67 -10.86
CA GLU A 192 3.95 0.82 -10.14
C GLU A 192 4.19 2.24 -9.59
N ILE A 193 3.11 2.96 -9.22
CA ILE A 193 3.17 4.32 -8.68
C ILE A 193 2.82 4.32 -7.20
N GLY A 194 3.61 5.01 -6.39
CA GLY A 194 3.33 5.19 -4.97
C GLY A 194 4.53 5.65 -4.16
N GLY A 195 4.28 6.15 -2.96
CA GLY A 195 5.34 6.40 -1.98
C GLY A 195 6.15 5.14 -1.74
N ILE A 196 5.47 4.04 -1.45
CA ILE A 196 6.04 2.69 -1.37
C ILE A 196 5.17 1.75 -2.18
N LYS A 197 5.76 0.90 -3.01
CA LYS A 197 5.06 -0.18 -3.71
C LYS A 197 5.83 -1.50 -3.60
N MET A 198 5.15 -2.56 -3.16
CA MET A 198 5.76 -3.87 -3.03
C MET A 198 4.89 -4.99 -3.57
N HIS A 199 5.48 -5.85 -4.40
CA HIS A 199 5.01 -7.21 -4.64
C HIS A 199 5.64 -8.17 -3.63
N ALA A 200 4.87 -9.15 -3.18
CA ALA A 200 5.32 -10.16 -2.23
C ALA A 200 5.93 -9.54 -0.96
N ALA A 201 5.16 -8.68 -0.30
CA ALA A 201 5.55 -8.13 0.99
C ALA A 201 5.43 -9.20 2.10
N ILE A 202 6.24 -10.28 2.01
CA ILE A 202 6.21 -11.40 2.95
C ILE A 202 7.03 -11.04 4.19
N ASP A 203 6.38 -11.07 5.37
CA ASP A 203 6.98 -10.70 6.66
C ASP A 203 7.67 -9.32 6.63
N VAL A 204 7.09 -8.36 5.92
CA VAL A 204 7.59 -6.98 5.85
C VAL A 204 6.89 -6.11 6.89
N ILE A 205 7.67 -5.26 7.56
CA ILE A 205 7.17 -4.30 8.53
C ILE A 205 7.35 -2.88 8.00
N PHE A 206 6.24 -2.15 7.90
CA PHE A 206 6.20 -0.72 7.59
C PHE A 206 5.78 0.02 8.86
N ARG A 207 6.69 0.74 9.51
CA ARG A 207 6.36 1.38 10.78
C ARG A 207 6.92 2.79 10.93
N ARG A 208 6.12 3.65 11.56
CA ARG A 208 6.50 5.04 11.84
C ARG A 208 7.04 5.79 10.63
N ASN A 209 6.44 5.53 9.45
CA ASN A 209 6.72 6.33 8.27
C ASN A 209 5.70 7.48 8.18
N HIS A 210 6.14 8.61 7.68
CA HIS A 210 5.30 9.74 7.31
C HIS A 210 5.25 9.81 5.78
N ILE A 211 4.06 9.60 5.20
CA ILE A 211 3.88 9.49 3.75
C ILE A 211 2.77 10.45 3.30
N HIS A 212 3.12 11.44 2.49
CA HIS A 212 2.17 12.45 2.05
C HIS A 212 2.46 13.02 0.67
N ASN A 213 1.47 13.69 0.07
CA ASN A 213 1.58 14.28 -1.27
C ASN A 213 2.13 13.30 -2.33
N CYS A 214 1.83 12.04 -2.18
CA CYS A 214 2.11 11.02 -3.18
C CYS A 214 0.84 10.74 -3.99
N THR A 215 0.96 10.37 -5.25
CA THR A 215 -0.21 9.92 -6.04
C THR A 215 -0.91 8.74 -5.37
N ARG A 216 -0.15 7.91 -4.68
CA ARG A 216 -0.61 6.85 -3.78
C ARG A 216 0.41 6.69 -2.65
N GLY A 217 -0.04 6.42 -1.43
CA GLY A 217 0.84 6.23 -0.28
C GLY A 217 1.59 4.90 -0.30
N LEU A 218 0.99 3.85 0.25
CA LEU A 218 1.54 2.49 0.28
C LEU A 218 0.68 1.55 -0.58
N TRP A 219 1.30 0.85 -1.50
CA TRP A 219 0.66 -0.20 -2.30
C TRP A 219 1.30 -1.56 -2.01
N LEU A 220 0.54 -2.42 -1.35
CA LEU A 220 0.86 -3.83 -1.15
C LEU A 220 0.20 -4.63 -2.27
N ASP A 221 0.98 -4.88 -3.31
CA ASP A 221 0.51 -5.54 -4.52
C ASP A 221 0.94 -7.01 -4.50
N TRP A 222 0.02 -7.88 -4.76
CA TRP A 222 0.18 -9.32 -4.82
C TRP A 222 1.01 -9.96 -3.70
N GLN A 223 0.45 -10.97 -3.03
CA GLN A 223 1.16 -11.85 -2.09
C GLN A 223 1.69 -11.15 -0.82
N ALA A 224 1.02 -10.10 -0.35
CA ALA A 224 1.27 -9.62 1.00
C ALA A 224 0.85 -10.70 2.00
N GLN A 225 1.80 -11.19 2.80
CA GLN A 225 1.57 -12.26 3.79
C GLN A 225 2.49 -12.08 4.99
N GLY A 226 1.94 -12.09 6.20
CA GLY A 226 2.70 -11.75 7.41
C GLY A 226 3.12 -10.27 7.45
N THR A 227 2.50 -9.45 6.60
CA THR A 227 2.82 -8.03 6.47
C THR A 227 2.20 -7.23 7.61
N ARG A 228 2.96 -6.28 8.16
CA ARG A 228 2.45 -5.35 9.18
C ARG A 228 2.72 -3.90 8.81
N VAL A 229 1.67 -3.08 8.86
CA VAL A 229 1.71 -1.63 8.65
C VAL A 229 1.26 -0.97 9.96
N THR A 230 2.18 -0.33 10.71
CA THR A 230 1.89 0.10 12.07
C THR A 230 2.46 1.48 12.41
N GLY A 231 1.63 2.31 13.03
CA GLY A 231 2.06 3.61 13.57
C GLY A 231 2.52 4.60 12.50
N ASN A 232 2.02 4.52 11.27
CA ASN A 232 2.36 5.44 10.20
C ASN A 232 1.35 6.60 10.13
N LEU A 233 1.80 7.72 9.59
CA LEU A 233 0.98 8.86 9.22
C LEU A 233 0.88 8.97 7.70
N PHE A 234 -0.35 9.03 7.20
CA PHE A 234 -0.66 9.29 5.80
C PHE A 234 -1.61 10.47 5.68
N HIS A 235 -1.32 11.40 4.78
CA HIS A 235 -2.22 12.51 4.46
C HIS A 235 -1.93 13.08 3.07
N ASP A 236 -2.90 13.75 2.50
CA ASP A 236 -2.78 14.43 1.21
C ASP A 236 -2.24 13.56 0.06
N ASN A 237 -2.42 12.23 0.17
CA ASN A 237 -2.10 11.30 -0.90
C ASN A 237 -3.24 11.29 -1.90
N ALA A 238 -3.04 11.98 -3.01
CA ALA A 238 -4.02 12.17 -4.07
C ALA A 238 -3.33 12.63 -5.35
N LEU A 239 -4.09 12.68 -6.44
CA LEU A 239 -3.67 13.39 -7.63
C LEU A 239 -3.46 14.89 -7.30
N PRO A 240 -2.51 15.57 -7.94
CA PRO A 240 -2.29 17.00 -7.74
C PRO A 240 -3.57 17.85 -7.91
N ASN A 241 -3.66 18.94 -7.18
CA ASN A 241 -4.89 19.77 -7.12
C ASN A 241 -5.30 20.42 -8.45
N ASP A 242 -4.39 20.56 -9.40
CA ASP A 242 -4.61 21.11 -10.75
C ASP A 242 -5.13 20.05 -11.73
N PHE A 243 -5.46 18.90 -11.22
CA PHE A 243 -6.04 17.83 -11.98
C PHE A 243 -7.50 18.18 -12.31
N GLU A 244 -7.75 18.55 -13.56
CA GLU A 244 -9.09 18.56 -14.11
C GLU A 244 -9.43 17.13 -14.55
N ALA A 245 -10.57 16.61 -14.09
CA ALA A 245 -11.03 15.27 -14.42
C ALA A 245 -11.12 15.11 -15.94
N GLY A 246 -10.08 14.55 -16.54
CA GLY A 246 -10.05 14.17 -17.95
C GLY A 246 -10.21 12.67 -18.08
N ASP A 247 -10.67 12.20 -19.24
CA ASP A 247 -11.09 10.83 -19.49
C ASP A 247 -10.06 9.73 -19.13
N ASP A 248 -8.77 10.05 -19.12
CA ASP A 248 -7.70 9.06 -18.87
C ASP A 248 -7.18 9.01 -17.42
N ALA A 249 -7.60 9.92 -16.57
CA ALA A 249 -6.99 10.12 -15.28
C ALA A 249 -7.63 9.32 -14.13
N VAL A 250 -8.70 8.69 -14.42
CA VAL A 250 -9.62 8.08 -13.48
C VAL A 250 -9.05 6.83 -12.78
N THR A 251 -8.07 6.17 -13.38
CA THR A 251 -7.50 4.92 -12.89
C THR A 251 -6.48 5.07 -11.75
N SER A 252 -6.14 6.30 -11.36
CA SER A 252 -5.07 6.58 -10.40
C SER A 252 -5.48 7.54 -9.29
N VAL A 253 -6.69 7.44 -8.79
CA VAL A 253 -7.09 8.21 -7.61
C VAL A 253 -6.34 7.65 -6.41
N GLY A 254 -5.52 8.49 -5.78
CA GLY A 254 -4.62 8.09 -4.72
C GLY A 254 -5.31 7.58 -3.46
N GLU A 255 -4.76 6.56 -2.88
CA GLU A 255 -5.14 6.03 -1.58
C GLU A 255 -3.96 6.14 -0.61
N ASP A 256 -4.25 6.21 0.70
CA ASP A 256 -3.20 6.09 1.72
C ASP A 256 -2.61 4.68 1.70
N ILE A 257 -3.46 3.67 1.74
CA ILE A 257 -3.05 2.27 1.67
C ILE A 257 -3.92 1.51 0.66
N PHE A 258 -3.28 0.83 -0.27
CA PHE A 258 -3.91 -0.11 -1.18
C PHE A 258 -3.35 -1.51 -0.96
N VAL A 259 -4.21 -2.49 -0.67
CA VAL A 259 -3.86 -3.92 -0.58
C VAL A 259 -4.54 -4.67 -1.70
N GLU A 260 -3.76 -5.34 -2.53
CA GLU A 260 -4.22 -5.98 -3.76
C GLU A 260 -3.80 -7.45 -3.85
N VAL A 261 -4.72 -8.31 -4.23
CA VAL A 261 -4.53 -9.72 -4.60
C VAL A 261 -3.58 -10.49 -3.67
N SER A 262 -4.00 -10.64 -2.43
CA SER A 262 -3.24 -11.32 -1.39
C SER A 262 -4.17 -12.21 -0.55
N HIS A 263 -3.63 -13.22 0.08
CA HIS A 263 -4.39 -14.10 0.97
C HIS A 263 -4.24 -13.71 2.45
N GLY A 264 -3.42 -12.70 2.74
CA GLY A 264 -3.11 -12.30 4.11
C GLY A 264 -2.15 -13.29 4.81
N PRO A 265 -1.95 -13.14 6.12
CA PRO A 265 -2.46 -12.06 6.92
C PRO A 265 -1.78 -10.72 6.61
N THR A 266 -2.56 -9.66 6.49
CA THR A 266 -2.07 -8.27 6.41
C THR A 266 -2.62 -7.49 7.59
N LEU A 267 -1.75 -7.07 8.49
CA LEU A 267 -2.12 -6.34 9.69
C LEU A 267 -1.83 -4.85 9.54
N ILE A 268 -2.85 -4.02 9.70
CA ILE A 268 -2.78 -2.56 9.62
C ILE A 268 -3.25 -2.02 10.97
N ASP A 269 -2.31 -1.52 11.80
CA ASP A 269 -2.63 -1.13 13.16
C ASP A 269 -2.03 0.23 13.57
N HIS A 270 -2.74 0.96 14.41
CA HIS A 270 -2.30 2.25 14.96
C HIS A 270 -1.91 3.31 13.92
N ASN A 271 -2.37 3.20 12.67
CA ASN A 271 -2.10 4.21 11.65
C ASN A 271 -3.09 5.37 11.73
N ILE A 272 -2.66 6.51 11.18
CA ILE A 272 -3.46 7.70 11.00
C ILE A 272 -3.56 7.93 9.48
N LEU A 273 -4.76 7.75 8.92
CA LEU A 273 -5.06 7.80 7.49
C LEU A 273 -5.99 8.97 7.22
N LEU A 274 -5.48 10.05 6.65
CA LEU A 274 -6.19 11.32 6.54
C LEU A 274 -6.46 11.79 5.10
N SER A 275 -6.03 11.05 4.07
CA SER A 275 -6.35 11.42 2.68
C SER A 275 -7.83 11.22 2.36
N ASP A 276 -8.32 11.80 1.28
CA ASP A 276 -9.74 11.69 0.88
C ASP A 276 -10.17 10.24 0.63
N ARG A 277 -9.24 9.41 0.18
CA ARG A 277 -9.39 7.95 0.11
C ARG A 277 -8.33 7.31 0.98
N ALA A 278 -8.75 6.72 2.08
CA ALA A 278 -7.83 6.15 3.05
C ALA A 278 -7.40 4.73 2.66
N LEU A 279 -8.35 3.88 2.29
CA LEU A 279 -8.11 2.46 2.09
C LEU A 279 -8.75 1.94 0.82
N LYS A 280 -7.99 1.12 0.09
CA LYS A 280 -8.51 0.27 -0.97
C LYS A 280 -8.12 -1.17 -0.67
N ILE A 281 -9.14 -2.04 -0.54
CA ILE A 281 -8.95 -3.46 -0.23
C ILE A 281 -9.50 -4.30 -1.37
N ALA A 282 -8.61 -4.79 -2.23
CA ALA A 282 -8.90 -5.69 -3.35
C ALA A 282 -8.27 -7.07 -3.07
N THR A 283 -8.53 -7.61 -1.88
CA THR A 283 -7.85 -8.76 -1.31
C THR A 283 -8.71 -9.43 -0.24
N GLN A 284 -8.15 -10.34 0.51
CA GLN A 284 -8.73 -10.98 1.69
C GLN A 284 -7.68 -11.08 2.81
N GLY A 285 -8.12 -11.38 4.03
CA GLY A 285 -7.23 -11.60 5.17
C GLY A 285 -6.57 -10.33 5.70
N VAL A 286 -7.30 -9.20 5.75
CA VAL A 286 -6.82 -7.93 6.31
C VAL A 286 -7.38 -7.72 7.71
N ALA A 287 -6.52 -7.27 8.63
CA ALA A 287 -6.95 -6.84 9.96
C ALA A 287 -6.64 -5.36 10.17
N LEU A 288 -7.65 -4.57 10.51
CA LEU A 288 -7.54 -3.17 10.93
C LEU A 288 -7.74 -3.07 12.43
N VAL A 289 -6.74 -2.62 13.17
CA VAL A 289 -6.77 -2.56 14.64
C VAL A 289 -6.30 -1.20 15.15
N HIS A 290 -7.13 -0.51 15.92
CA HIS A 290 -6.76 0.77 16.54
C HIS A 290 -6.30 1.87 15.57
N ASN A 291 -6.81 1.93 14.35
CA ASN A 291 -6.48 3.01 13.41
C ASN A 291 -7.43 4.21 13.57
N LEU A 292 -6.98 5.38 13.12
CA LEU A 292 -7.81 6.54 12.83
C LEU A 292 -7.91 6.71 11.32
N ILE A 293 -9.11 6.61 10.76
CA ILE A 293 -9.37 6.55 9.32
C ILE A 293 -10.39 7.62 8.95
N CYS A 294 -9.98 8.60 8.13
CA CYS A 294 -10.80 9.77 7.82
C CYS A 294 -11.25 9.87 6.37
N GLY A 295 -10.74 9.05 5.50
CA GLY A 295 -11.09 9.03 4.08
C GLY A 295 -11.97 7.86 3.66
N GLY A 296 -12.36 7.85 2.40
CA GLY A 296 -13.15 6.81 1.80
C GLY A 296 -12.53 5.42 1.95
N PHE A 297 -13.38 4.46 2.25
CA PHE A 297 -13.01 3.05 2.39
C PHE A 297 -13.57 2.27 1.22
N VAL A 298 -12.69 1.75 0.38
CA VAL A 298 -13.04 1.04 -0.83
C VAL A 298 -12.78 -0.44 -0.65
N SER A 299 -13.79 -1.23 -0.88
CA SER A 299 -13.72 -2.68 -0.97
C SER A 299 -14.21 -3.13 -2.34
N VAL A 300 -13.65 -4.18 -2.87
CA VAL A 300 -13.96 -4.70 -4.21
C VAL A 300 -14.63 -6.06 -4.07
N GLY A 301 -15.53 -6.36 -4.98
CA GLY A 301 -16.30 -7.59 -4.96
C GLY A 301 -15.49 -8.86 -5.28
N ILE A 302 -16.17 -9.99 -5.26
CA ILE A 302 -15.62 -11.33 -5.45
C ILE A 302 -14.71 -11.37 -6.69
N GLY A 303 -13.53 -11.96 -6.48
CA GLY A 303 -12.61 -12.29 -7.53
C GLY A 303 -12.33 -11.10 -8.42
N THR A 304 -11.63 -10.11 -7.89
CA THR A 304 -11.26 -8.91 -8.66
C THR A 304 -11.05 -9.23 -10.12
N ASP A 305 -12.04 -8.87 -10.92
CA ASP A 305 -12.05 -9.19 -12.33
C ASP A 305 -10.93 -8.42 -13.05
N ASN A 306 -10.32 -9.01 -14.03
CA ASN A 306 -9.39 -8.34 -14.94
C ASN A 306 -10.10 -7.40 -15.96
N GLY A 307 -11.33 -7.01 -15.68
CA GLY A 307 -12.03 -5.98 -16.43
C GLY A 307 -12.72 -6.43 -17.71
N ALA A 308 -13.05 -7.72 -17.85
CA ALA A 308 -13.92 -8.21 -18.93
C ALA A 308 -15.34 -8.43 -18.37
N PRO A 309 -16.28 -7.49 -18.59
CA PRO A 309 -17.60 -7.56 -17.94
C PRO A 309 -18.41 -8.80 -18.32
N ASP A 310 -18.09 -9.44 -19.43
CA ASP A 310 -18.81 -10.60 -19.94
C ASP A 310 -18.16 -11.96 -19.59
N ILE A 311 -16.96 -11.94 -19.02
CA ILE A 311 -16.20 -13.14 -18.70
C ILE A 311 -15.65 -12.99 -17.28
N PRO A 312 -16.32 -13.54 -16.26
CA PRO A 312 -15.76 -13.56 -14.91
C PRO A 312 -14.37 -14.21 -14.93
N SER A 313 -13.35 -13.42 -14.63
CA SER A 313 -11.97 -13.89 -14.54
C SER A 313 -11.41 -13.54 -13.17
N PRO A 314 -11.80 -14.29 -12.13
CA PRO A 314 -11.34 -14.03 -10.78
C PRO A 314 -9.82 -14.12 -10.71
N ARG A 315 -9.21 -13.11 -10.09
CA ARG A 315 -7.77 -13.09 -9.89
C ARG A 315 -7.38 -14.14 -8.86
N TYR A 316 -6.30 -14.83 -9.10
CA TYR A 316 -5.72 -15.81 -8.20
C TYR A 316 -4.23 -15.57 -8.07
N THR A 317 -3.69 -15.87 -6.89
CA THR A 317 -2.28 -15.66 -6.58
C THR A 317 -1.72 -16.81 -5.76
N PRO A 318 -0.40 -17.01 -5.75
CA PRO A 318 0.22 -17.90 -4.79
C PRO A 318 -0.02 -17.40 -3.35
N TYR A 319 -0.11 -18.34 -2.43
CA TYR A 319 0.17 -18.13 -1.02
C TYR A 319 1.38 -18.96 -0.59
N HIS A 320 2.01 -18.56 0.48
CA HIS A 320 3.32 -19.06 0.87
C HIS A 320 3.29 -19.83 2.17
N THR A 321 4.31 -20.64 2.42
CA THR A 321 4.51 -21.25 3.73
C THR A 321 4.65 -20.16 4.79
N LYS A 322 4.20 -20.43 6.02
CA LYS A 322 4.25 -19.48 7.13
C LYS A 322 5.66 -18.94 7.31
N HIS A 323 5.79 -17.62 7.37
CA HIS A 323 7.08 -16.93 7.53
C HIS A 323 8.15 -17.32 6.50
N GLY A 324 7.74 -17.68 5.29
CA GLY A 324 8.63 -18.13 4.22
C GLY A 324 8.14 -17.73 2.84
N THR A 325 9.02 -17.84 1.87
CA THR A 325 8.75 -17.51 0.46
C THR A 325 8.37 -18.71 -0.39
N GLN A 326 8.48 -19.91 0.16
CA GLN A 326 8.11 -21.11 -0.56
C GLN A 326 6.62 -21.12 -0.89
N VAL A 327 6.28 -21.29 -2.15
CA VAL A 327 4.89 -21.39 -2.61
C VAL A 327 4.23 -22.62 -1.99
N ALA A 328 3.15 -22.41 -1.24
CA ALA A 328 2.34 -23.46 -0.62
C ALA A 328 1.16 -23.85 -1.50
N GLY A 329 0.60 -22.92 -2.26
CA GLY A 329 -0.51 -23.16 -3.16
C GLY A 329 -0.92 -21.92 -3.94
N PHE A 330 -2.00 -22.10 -4.73
CA PHE A 330 -2.61 -21.03 -5.53
C PHE A 330 -4.12 -21.06 -5.30
N MET A 331 -4.67 -19.92 -4.92
CA MET A 331 -6.11 -19.81 -4.73
C MET A 331 -6.67 -18.51 -5.32
N THR A 332 -7.96 -18.55 -5.58
CA THR A 332 -8.75 -17.39 -5.99
C THR A 332 -8.99 -16.48 -4.80
N ILE A 333 -8.94 -15.17 -5.02
CA ILE A 333 -9.32 -14.18 -4.02
C ILE A 333 -10.84 -14.12 -3.92
N LEU A 334 -11.37 -14.47 -2.74
CA LEU A 334 -12.81 -14.51 -2.47
C LEU A 334 -13.31 -13.26 -1.75
N HIS A 335 -12.42 -12.42 -1.26
CA HIS A 335 -12.72 -11.30 -0.35
C HIS A 335 -13.35 -11.72 0.99
N GLY A 336 -13.32 -10.82 1.95
CA GLY A 336 -13.63 -11.17 3.33
C GLY A 336 -12.42 -11.77 4.03
N ASP A 337 -12.63 -12.57 5.06
CA ASP A 337 -11.60 -12.96 6.01
C ASP A 337 -10.96 -11.72 6.68
N ASP A 338 -11.78 -10.65 6.83
CA ASP A 338 -11.32 -9.33 7.29
C ASP A 338 -11.78 -9.03 8.71
N ARG A 339 -10.95 -8.32 9.46
CA ARG A 339 -11.14 -8.00 10.87
C ARG A 339 -11.05 -6.50 11.11
N PHE A 340 -12.02 -5.94 11.83
CA PHE A 340 -12.12 -4.52 12.14
C PHE A 340 -12.32 -4.32 13.63
N TYR A 341 -11.24 -4.06 14.37
CA TYR A 341 -11.30 -3.95 15.84
C TYR A 341 -10.81 -2.61 16.35
N ASN A 342 -11.62 -1.95 17.15
CA ASN A 342 -11.25 -0.74 17.88
C ASN A 342 -10.72 0.40 16.97
N ASN A 343 -11.20 0.52 15.74
CA ASN A 343 -10.86 1.64 14.87
C ASN A 343 -11.77 2.83 15.09
N ILE A 344 -11.32 4.00 14.69
CA ILE A 344 -12.13 5.21 14.62
C ILE A 344 -12.26 5.63 13.17
N PHE A 345 -13.49 5.76 12.69
CA PHE A 345 -13.82 6.25 11.36
C PHE A 345 -14.45 7.64 11.46
N VAL A 346 -13.86 8.62 10.81
CA VAL A 346 -14.36 10.00 10.80
C VAL A 346 -14.53 10.45 9.36
N GLN A 347 -15.74 10.70 8.92
CA GLN A 347 -15.99 11.25 7.59
C GLN A 347 -15.51 12.70 7.52
N LYS A 348 -14.54 12.97 6.67
CA LYS A 348 -14.11 14.32 6.31
C LYS A 348 -15.07 14.94 5.28
N PRO A 349 -15.15 16.27 5.20
CA PRO A 349 -15.85 16.93 4.10
C PRO A 349 -15.30 16.42 2.75
N ILE A 350 -16.21 16.01 1.87
CA ILE A 350 -15.84 15.51 0.54
C ILE A 350 -15.55 16.71 -0.36
N ARG A 351 -14.38 16.73 -0.99
CA ARG A 351 -14.04 17.76 -1.97
C ARG A 351 -14.96 17.63 -3.21
N PRO A 352 -15.39 18.77 -3.81
CA PRO A 352 -16.28 18.71 -4.99
C PRO A 352 -15.74 17.82 -6.10
N CYS A 353 -14.46 17.90 -6.45
CA CYS A 353 -13.85 17.06 -7.49
C CYS A 353 -13.94 15.56 -7.18
N MET A 354 -13.87 15.18 -5.92
CA MET A 354 -14.02 13.77 -5.50
C MET A 354 -15.47 13.31 -5.57
N GLN A 355 -16.42 14.20 -5.28
CA GLN A 355 -17.84 13.89 -5.45
C GLN A 355 -18.20 13.77 -6.93
N ASP A 356 -17.74 14.70 -7.76
CA ASP A 356 -17.96 14.66 -9.22
C ASP A 356 -17.40 13.37 -9.82
N LEU A 357 -16.22 12.95 -9.38
CA LEU A 357 -15.61 11.69 -9.79
C LEU A 357 -16.44 10.47 -9.34
N ALA A 358 -16.89 10.45 -8.09
CA ALA A 358 -17.73 9.38 -7.57
C ALA A 358 -19.07 9.30 -8.32
N ASP A 359 -19.65 10.44 -8.67
CA ASP A 359 -20.91 10.52 -9.44
C ASP A 359 -20.71 10.07 -10.89
N LEU A 360 -19.59 10.40 -11.51
CA LEU A 360 -19.24 10.00 -12.88
C LEU A 360 -19.00 8.50 -13.00
N MET A 361 -18.20 7.96 -12.10
CA MET A 361 -17.74 6.57 -12.15
C MET A 361 -18.77 5.58 -11.61
N GLY A 362 -19.59 6.03 -10.68
CA GLY A 362 -20.47 5.14 -9.95
C GLY A 362 -19.73 4.11 -9.10
N ASN A 363 -20.49 3.21 -8.53
CA ASN A 363 -19.97 2.05 -7.82
C ASN A 363 -20.37 0.79 -8.60
N ASN A 364 -19.60 0.48 -9.62
CA ASN A 364 -19.89 -0.63 -10.52
C ASN A 364 -19.25 -1.96 -10.10
N GLY A 365 -18.58 -1.99 -8.94
CA GLY A 365 -17.91 -3.18 -8.41
C GLY A 365 -16.57 -3.52 -9.08
N ASN A 366 -16.12 -2.71 -10.03
CA ASN A 366 -14.81 -2.86 -10.63
C ASN A 366 -13.74 -2.23 -9.72
N MET A 367 -12.67 -2.94 -9.46
CA MET A 367 -11.55 -2.50 -8.63
C MET A 367 -10.97 -1.15 -9.05
N TRP A 368 -10.96 -0.86 -10.33
CA TRP A 368 -10.37 0.35 -10.88
C TRP A 368 -11.33 1.54 -10.86
N ASP A 369 -12.63 1.25 -10.89
CA ASP A 369 -13.68 2.25 -11.06
C ASP A 369 -14.44 2.55 -9.76
N ASP A 370 -14.13 1.87 -8.65
CA ASP A 370 -14.77 2.18 -7.37
C ASP A 370 -14.17 3.46 -6.78
N CYS A 371 -14.90 4.52 -6.89
CA CYS A 371 -14.55 5.86 -6.40
C CYS A 371 -15.31 6.24 -5.11
N ASN A 372 -15.63 5.26 -4.26
CA ASN A 372 -16.30 5.55 -3.00
C ASN A 372 -15.49 6.53 -2.15
N VAL A 373 -16.16 7.59 -1.68
CA VAL A 373 -15.59 8.66 -0.85
C VAL A 373 -16.10 8.63 0.59
N ILE A 374 -16.99 7.69 0.91
CA ILE A 374 -17.55 7.53 2.26
C ILE A 374 -16.68 6.57 3.05
N THR A 375 -16.29 6.98 4.26
CA THR A 375 -15.52 6.14 5.18
C THR A 375 -16.38 5.16 5.97
N GLY A 376 -15.74 4.09 6.44
CA GLY A 376 -16.35 3.08 7.29
C GLY A 376 -16.47 1.70 6.64
N THR A 377 -16.91 0.73 7.44
CA THR A 377 -16.94 -0.69 7.08
C THR A 377 -18.18 -1.13 6.29
N PHE A 378 -19.11 -0.22 5.98
CA PHE A 378 -20.37 -0.51 5.28
C PHE A 378 -20.19 -1.16 3.89
N LYS A 379 -19.02 -1.03 3.28
CA LYS A 379 -18.69 -1.69 2.00
C LYS A 379 -18.72 -3.21 2.11
N PHE A 380 -18.66 -3.73 3.32
CA PHE A 380 -18.82 -5.16 3.63
C PHE A 380 -20.28 -5.58 3.91
N ASN A 381 -21.25 -4.71 3.72
CA ASN A 381 -22.66 -5.10 3.77
C ASN A 381 -22.92 -6.25 2.79
N GLY A 382 -23.61 -7.28 3.25
CA GLY A 382 -23.81 -8.52 2.50
C GLY A 382 -22.76 -9.61 2.76
N TYR A 383 -21.62 -9.28 3.35
CA TYR A 383 -20.64 -10.31 3.76
C TYR A 383 -21.18 -11.11 4.96
N PRO A 384 -20.89 -12.43 5.05
CA PRO A 384 -21.35 -13.24 6.17
C PRO A 384 -20.56 -12.96 7.45
N THR A 385 -21.21 -13.17 8.59
CA THR A 385 -20.50 -13.46 9.85
C THR A 385 -19.92 -14.87 9.78
N PHE A 386 -18.98 -15.19 10.70
CA PHE A 386 -18.43 -16.55 10.76
C PHE A 386 -19.51 -17.62 10.97
N ASP A 387 -20.50 -17.35 11.83
CA ASP A 387 -21.58 -18.30 12.11
C ASP A 387 -22.50 -18.50 10.90
N GLU A 388 -22.78 -17.46 10.13
CA GLU A 388 -23.56 -17.56 8.88
C GLU A 388 -22.80 -18.37 7.83
N TRP A 389 -21.52 -18.07 7.65
CA TRP A 389 -20.66 -18.78 6.70
C TRP A 389 -20.50 -20.25 7.09
N ASN A 390 -20.25 -20.54 8.36
CA ASN A 390 -20.05 -21.91 8.84
C ASN A 390 -21.32 -22.75 8.73
N ARG A 391 -22.50 -22.17 8.94
CA ARG A 391 -23.79 -22.87 8.80
C ARG A 391 -24.07 -23.40 7.40
N GLN A 392 -23.47 -22.84 6.36
CA GLN A 392 -23.60 -23.33 4.99
C GLN A 392 -23.10 -24.76 4.83
N PHE A 393 -22.19 -25.18 5.69
CA PHE A 393 -21.55 -26.48 5.66
C PHE A 393 -22.16 -27.50 6.63
N GLU A 394 -23.23 -27.12 7.36
CA GLU A 394 -23.93 -28.03 8.25
C GLU A 394 -24.55 -29.21 7.47
N GLY A 395 -24.26 -30.43 7.91
CA GLY A 395 -24.71 -31.65 7.23
C GLY A 395 -23.88 -32.06 6.02
N TYR A 396 -22.85 -31.30 5.66
CA TYR A 396 -21.90 -31.69 4.61
C TYR A 396 -21.00 -32.84 5.09
N CYS A 397 -20.91 -33.89 4.30
CA CYS A 397 -20.20 -35.11 4.67
C CYS A 397 -19.34 -35.70 3.55
N GLY A 398 -18.76 -34.90 2.67
CA GLY A 398 -17.83 -35.46 1.68
C GLY A 398 -17.54 -34.55 0.49
N MET A 399 -16.48 -34.84 -0.25
CA MET A 399 -16.11 -34.12 -1.47
C MET A 399 -17.19 -34.24 -2.54
N GLY A 400 -17.43 -33.18 -3.28
CA GLY A 400 -18.31 -33.15 -4.43
C GLY A 400 -19.79 -32.99 -4.11
N SER A 401 -20.16 -32.59 -2.88
CA SER A 401 -21.54 -32.22 -2.60
C SER A 401 -21.89 -30.89 -3.33
N GLU A 402 -23.15 -30.76 -3.70
CA GLU A 402 -23.67 -29.53 -4.31
C GLU A 402 -23.46 -28.30 -3.40
N THR A 403 -23.55 -28.47 -2.09
CA THR A 403 -23.36 -27.39 -1.12
C THR A 403 -21.98 -26.75 -1.22
N THR A 404 -20.90 -27.54 -1.25
CA THR A 404 -19.55 -26.99 -1.39
C THR A 404 -19.37 -26.31 -2.75
N GLY A 405 -19.85 -26.92 -3.84
CA GLY A 405 -19.76 -26.35 -5.17
C GLY A 405 -20.50 -25.02 -5.29
N ASN A 406 -21.67 -24.90 -4.65
CA ASN A 406 -22.49 -23.70 -4.70
C ASN A 406 -21.90 -22.55 -3.86
N CYS A 407 -21.20 -22.85 -2.75
CA CYS A 407 -20.65 -21.85 -1.84
C CYS A 407 -19.16 -21.56 -2.08
N TYR A 408 -18.52 -22.20 -3.04
CA TYR A 408 -17.07 -22.13 -3.26
C TYR A 408 -16.57 -20.70 -3.56
N TYR A 409 -17.39 -19.88 -4.22
CA TYR A 409 -17.05 -18.50 -4.60
C TYR A 409 -17.74 -17.45 -3.74
N ASP A 410 -18.42 -17.85 -2.66
CA ASP A 410 -19.01 -16.91 -1.73
C ASP A 410 -17.93 -16.16 -0.94
N HIS A 411 -18.27 -14.95 -0.50
CA HIS A 411 -17.40 -14.17 0.37
C HIS A 411 -17.06 -14.91 1.66
N LEU A 412 -15.81 -14.77 2.07
CA LEU A 412 -15.35 -15.21 3.39
C LEU A 412 -15.93 -14.31 4.50
N PRO A 413 -15.94 -14.78 5.75
CA PRO A 413 -16.50 -14.03 6.88
C PRO A 413 -15.81 -12.70 7.15
N VAL A 414 -16.57 -11.82 7.82
CA VAL A 414 -16.06 -10.56 8.37
C VAL A 414 -16.32 -10.52 9.87
N TRP A 415 -15.38 -9.95 10.62
CA TRP A 415 -15.47 -9.70 12.06
C TRP A 415 -15.31 -8.21 12.34
N ALA A 416 -16.20 -7.62 13.10
CA ALA A 416 -16.10 -6.23 13.51
C ALA A 416 -16.59 -6.06 14.94
N SER A 417 -15.83 -5.29 15.74
CA SER A 417 -16.19 -4.98 17.12
C SER A 417 -15.45 -3.75 17.64
N GLY A 418 -16.14 -2.96 18.45
CA GLY A 418 -15.55 -1.84 19.18
C GLY A 418 -15.17 -0.65 18.31
N ASN A 419 -15.64 -0.55 17.07
CA ASN A 419 -15.35 0.56 16.18
C ASN A 419 -16.28 1.76 16.45
N LEU A 420 -15.74 2.97 16.27
CA LEU A 420 -16.46 4.23 16.44
C LEU A 420 -16.60 4.95 15.09
N TYR A 421 -17.76 5.54 14.84
CA TYR A 421 -18.12 6.17 13.58
C TYR A 421 -18.64 7.59 13.80
N PHE A 422 -17.99 8.59 13.20
CA PHE A 422 -18.30 10.01 13.35
C PHE A 422 -18.56 10.70 12.01
N ASN A 423 -19.25 11.84 12.06
CA ASN A 423 -19.51 12.74 10.92
C ASN A 423 -20.18 12.06 9.71
N GLY A 424 -20.93 10.98 9.92
CA GLY A 424 -21.59 10.25 8.84
C GLY A 424 -20.79 9.05 8.29
N ALA A 425 -19.70 8.67 8.94
CA ALA A 425 -19.06 7.38 8.70
C ALA A 425 -20.04 6.22 8.97
N ARG A 426 -19.91 5.11 8.24
CA ARG A 426 -20.92 4.04 8.23
C ARG A 426 -20.35 2.69 8.64
N ALA A 427 -21.02 2.05 9.61
CA ALA A 427 -20.67 0.71 10.06
C ALA A 427 -21.14 -0.38 9.08
N TRP A 428 -20.51 -1.54 9.15
CA TRP A 428 -21.04 -2.79 8.60
C TRP A 428 -22.36 -3.15 9.31
N GLU A 429 -23.35 -3.58 8.54
CA GLU A 429 -24.72 -3.83 9.04
C GLU A 429 -24.83 -4.90 10.14
N LYS A 430 -23.82 -5.77 10.27
CA LYS A 430 -23.80 -6.88 11.24
C LYS A 430 -22.89 -6.61 12.44
N GLU A 431 -22.23 -5.45 12.51
CA GLU A 431 -21.50 -5.04 13.71
C GLU A 431 -22.47 -4.62 14.82
N THR A 432 -22.54 -5.43 15.88
CA THR A 432 -23.59 -5.29 16.91
C THR A 432 -23.26 -4.28 18.00
N ASP A 433 -22.01 -3.93 18.18
CA ASP A 433 -21.48 -2.99 19.17
C ASP A 433 -20.88 -1.72 18.55
N ALA A 434 -21.19 -1.47 17.28
CA ALA A 434 -20.80 -0.24 16.60
C ALA A 434 -21.41 0.99 17.29
N VAL A 435 -20.57 1.98 17.58
CA VAL A 435 -21.03 3.27 18.10
C VAL A 435 -20.99 4.30 16.99
N THR A 436 -22.16 4.78 16.56
CA THR A 436 -22.28 5.84 15.57
C THR A 436 -22.73 7.13 16.25
N ASP A 437 -21.85 8.12 16.28
CA ASP A 437 -22.15 9.44 16.83
C ASP A 437 -22.70 10.35 15.72
N THR A 438 -23.92 10.84 15.93
CA THR A 438 -24.62 11.77 15.02
C THR A 438 -24.84 13.14 15.65
N GLU A 439 -24.42 13.35 16.89
CA GLU A 439 -24.66 14.58 17.66
C GLU A 439 -23.47 15.54 17.62
N HIS A 440 -22.26 15.02 17.57
CA HIS A 440 -21.05 15.82 17.62
C HIS A 440 -20.38 15.91 16.24
N THR A 441 -19.70 17.02 16.01
CA THR A 441 -18.80 17.19 14.86
C THR A 441 -17.37 17.01 15.32
N VAL A 442 -16.66 16.11 14.66
CA VAL A 442 -15.24 15.87 14.89
C VAL A 442 -14.42 16.62 13.85
N ASP A 443 -13.51 17.46 14.33
CA ASP A 443 -12.51 18.17 13.52
C ASP A 443 -11.18 17.44 13.60
N ILE A 444 -10.54 17.25 12.44
CA ILE A 444 -9.23 16.61 12.34
C ILE A 444 -8.40 17.36 11.30
N SER A 445 -7.19 17.74 11.69
CA SER A 445 -6.19 18.30 10.77
C SER A 445 -4.77 17.87 11.18
N VAL A 446 -3.88 17.90 10.21
CA VAL A 446 -2.44 17.75 10.42
C VAL A 446 -1.77 19.07 10.05
N GLU A 447 -0.86 19.54 10.88
CA GLU A 447 -0.14 20.78 10.68
C GLU A 447 1.37 20.57 10.88
N GLU A 448 2.16 21.11 9.96
CA GLU A 448 3.60 21.24 10.12
C GLU A 448 3.95 22.44 10.98
N LYS A 449 4.84 22.26 11.96
CA LYS A 449 5.41 23.31 12.78
C LYS A 449 6.94 23.25 12.71
N GLU A 450 7.61 24.24 13.28
CA GLU A 450 9.08 24.33 13.26
C GLU A 450 9.79 23.08 13.79
N ASP A 451 9.14 22.31 14.68
CA ASP A 451 9.73 21.17 15.37
C ASP A 451 9.09 19.83 15.00
N GLY A 452 8.20 19.79 14.01
CA GLY A 452 7.59 18.55 13.53
C GLY A 452 6.12 18.63 13.14
N TRP A 453 5.49 17.50 12.99
CA TRP A 453 4.12 17.33 12.52
C TRP A 453 3.16 17.07 13.67
N TYR A 454 2.03 17.76 13.67
CA TYR A 454 1.05 17.72 14.75
C TYR A 454 -0.33 17.34 14.24
N LEU A 455 -0.97 16.41 14.94
CA LEU A 455 -2.40 16.13 14.79
C LEU A 455 -3.19 17.05 15.72
N LYS A 456 -4.17 17.75 15.17
CA LYS A 456 -5.17 18.53 15.93
C LYS A 456 -6.54 17.89 15.78
N THR A 457 -7.23 17.67 16.89
CA THR A 457 -8.58 17.11 16.89
C THR A 457 -9.29 17.36 18.23
N ASN A 458 -10.62 17.49 18.18
CA ASN A 458 -11.48 17.48 19.35
C ASN A 458 -12.02 16.08 19.68
N LEU A 459 -11.61 15.06 18.94
CA LEU A 459 -12.13 13.69 19.01
C LEU A 459 -12.12 13.12 20.44
N TYR A 460 -11.03 13.33 21.16
CA TYR A 460 -10.85 12.75 22.49
C TYR A 460 -11.62 13.45 23.61
N ASP A 461 -12.18 14.65 23.33
CA ASP A 461 -13.15 15.30 24.21
C ASP A 461 -14.55 14.68 24.06
N ILE A 462 -14.80 14.05 22.92
CA ILE A 462 -16.10 13.48 22.54
C ILE A 462 -16.20 11.99 22.94
N ILE A 463 -15.15 11.21 22.73
CA ILE A 463 -15.15 9.76 23.01
C ILE A 463 -15.34 9.50 24.50
N LYS A 464 -16.40 8.77 24.83
CA LYS A 464 -16.71 8.30 26.19
C LYS A 464 -16.59 6.81 26.32
N GLU A 465 -16.67 6.11 25.23
CA GLU A 465 -16.70 4.66 25.13
C GLU A 465 -15.33 4.06 25.44
N GLU A 466 -15.34 2.99 26.20
CA GLU A 466 -14.18 2.15 26.47
C GLU A 466 -14.56 0.70 26.15
N ASN A 467 -13.71 0.06 25.37
CA ASN A 467 -13.88 -1.34 25.02
C ASN A 467 -13.22 -2.23 26.09
N ASP A 468 -13.85 -3.36 26.38
CA ASP A 468 -13.29 -4.34 27.30
C ASP A 468 -12.37 -5.32 26.55
N GLY A 469 -11.20 -5.56 27.11
CA GLY A 469 -10.23 -6.51 26.59
C GLY A 469 -9.18 -5.90 25.66
N ILE A 470 -8.04 -6.56 25.61
CA ILE A 470 -6.91 -6.19 24.73
C ILE A 470 -6.93 -7.12 23.52
N ILE A 471 -6.93 -6.54 22.33
CA ILE A 471 -6.82 -7.30 21.08
C ILE A 471 -5.43 -7.95 21.00
N SER A 472 -5.37 -9.15 20.46
CA SER A 472 -4.13 -9.92 20.35
C SER A 472 -4.17 -10.86 19.13
N THR A 473 -3.05 -11.51 18.87
CA THR A 473 -2.97 -12.60 17.88
C THR A 473 -4.09 -13.63 18.07
N GLU A 474 -4.43 -13.98 19.31
CA GLU A 474 -5.52 -14.96 19.58
C GLU A 474 -6.90 -14.41 19.23
N THR A 475 -7.12 -13.10 19.41
CA THR A 475 -8.36 -12.44 19.00
C THR A 475 -8.50 -12.40 17.47
N LEU A 476 -7.39 -12.09 16.78
CA LEU A 476 -7.37 -11.98 15.33
C LEU A 476 -7.42 -13.35 14.62
N GLY A 477 -6.89 -14.40 15.28
CA GLY A 477 -6.85 -15.73 14.69
C GLY A 477 -5.82 -15.84 13.54
N MET A 478 -6.22 -16.48 12.45
CA MET A 478 -5.35 -16.73 11.29
C MET A 478 -6.07 -16.37 9.99
N ALA A 479 -5.29 -16.03 8.97
CA ALA A 479 -5.79 -15.86 7.61
C ALA A 479 -6.17 -17.24 7.03
N PHE A 480 -7.26 -17.25 6.26
CA PHE A 480 -7.94 -18.48 5.82
C PHE A 480 -7.05 -19.40 4.98
N GLU A 481 -6.48 -18.90 3.89
CA GLU A 481 -5.73 -19.75 2.95
C GLU A 481 -4.36 -20.19 3.48
N PRO A 482 -3.49 -19.29 3.96
CA PRO A 482 -2.17 -19.67 4.41
C PRO A 482 -2.17 -20.28 5.82
N GLU A 483 -3.30 -20.22 6.54
CA GLU A 483 -3.41 -20.62 7.95
C GLU A 483 -2.34 -19.95 8.85
N GLN A 484 -1.79 -18.80 8.41
CA GLN A 484 -0.82 -18.03 9.18
C GLN A 484 -1.55 -17.08 10.12
N LYS A 485 -1.13 -17.02 11.38
CA LYS A 485 -1.67 -16.10 12.37
C LYS A 485 -1.25 -14.66 12.08
N TYR A 486 -2.02 -13.70 12.61
CA TYR A 486 -1.61 -12.30 12.71
C TYR A 486 -0.61 -12.16 13.86
N GLU A 487 0.66 -12.37 13.55
CA GLU A 487 1.74 -12.50 14.53
C GLU A 487 3.04 -11.82 14.01
N ASN A 488 4.05 -11.71 14.85
CA ASN A 488 5.34 -11.18 14.45
C ASN A 488 6.06 -12.13 13.46
N PRO A 489 7.03 -11.61 12.66
CA PRO A 489 7.80 -12.44 11.71
C PRO A 489 8.62 -13.58 12.34
N ASP A 490 8.79 -13.59 13.65
CA ASP A 490 9.42 -14.67 14.39
C ASP A 490 8.43 -15.69 14.98
N GLY A 491 7.12 -15.54 14.67
CA GLY A 491 6.04 -16.36 15.17
C GLY A 491 5.59 -16.03 16.60
N SER A 492 6.15 -14.99 17.21
CA SER A 492 5.71 -14.55 18.52
C SER A 492 4.37 -13.79 18.44
N PRO A 493 3.47 -13.93 19.43
CA PRO A 493 2.19 -13.27 19.41
C PRO A 493 2.31 -11.75 19.53
N ILE A 494 1.38 -11.05 18.89
CA ILE A 494 1.19 -9.61 19.05
C ILE A 494 0.13 -9.38 20.12
N ILE A 495 0.38 -8.44 21.02
CA ILE A 495 -0.58 -7.96 22.02
C ILE A 495 -0.65 -6.45 21.86
N PHE A 496 -1.85 -5.92 21.56
CA PHE A 496 -2.05 -4.48 21.32
C PHE A 496 -2.20 -3.70 22.63
N ASN A 497 -1.24 -3.88 23.54
CA ASN A 497 -1.20 -3.26 24.87
C ASN A 497 -0.38 -1.94 24.90
N GLN A 498 -0.06 -1.39 23.73
CA GLN A 498 0.58 -0.10 23.58
C GLN A 498 -0.17 0.74 22.55
N ASP A 499 -0.09 2.06 22.68
CA ASP A 499 -0.63 3.00 21.71
C ASP A 499 0.42 3.43 20.66
N PHE A 500 0.07 4.37 19.79
CA PHE A 500 0.94 4.94 18.76
C PHE A 500 2.31 5.41 19.29
N PHE A 501 2.33 5.92 20.51
CA PHE A 501 3.55 6.43 21.17
C PHE A 501 4.24 5.40 22.08
N GLY A 502 3.71 4.18 22.17
CA GLY A 502 4.21 3.15 23.07
C GLY A 502 3.69 3.28 24.52
N ASN A 503 2.71 4.14 24.78
CA ASN A 503 2.07 4.21 26.09
C ASN A 503 1.23 2.96 26.33
N HIS A 504 1.19 2.51 27.58
CA HIS A 504 0.46 1.31 27.95
C HIS A 504 -1.06 1.49 27.81
N ARG A 505 -1.73 0.47 27.23
CA ARG A 505 -3.19 0.33 27.21
C ARG A 505 -3.65 -0.59 28.33
N ASP A 506 -4.63 -0.12 29.09
CA ASP A 506 -5.29 -0.95 30.10
C ASP A 506 -6.31 -1.90 29.45
N VAL A 507 -6.83 -2.84 30.24
CA VAL A 507 -7.89 -3.78 29.82
C VAL A 507 -9.13 -3.05 29.34
N LYS A 508 -9.46 -1.89 29.94
CA LYS A 508 -10.42 -0.94 29.40
C LYS A 508 -9.68 0.05 28.52
N THR A 509 -9.94 0.01 27.24
CA THR A 509 -9.21 0.79 26.25
C THR A 509 -10.15 1.60 25.35
N VAL A 510 -9.68 2.75 24.90
CA VAL A 510 -10.37 3.51 23.86
C VAL A 510 -10.01 2.98 22.48
N ALA A 511 -10.92 3.13 21.53
CA ALA A 511 -10.61 2.89 20.13
C ALA A 511 -9.60 3.92 19.59
N GLY A 512 -9.02 3.60 18.43
CA GLY A 512 -8.06 4.46 17.75
C GLY A 512 -6.64 4.36 18.26
N PRO A 513 -5.71 5.16 17.68
CA PRO A 513 -4.28 4.98 17.89
C PRO A 513 -3.76 5.45 19.24
N PHE A 514 -4.49 6.26 20.01
CA PHE A 514 -3.99 6.88 21.25
C PHE A 514 -4.75 6.42 22.49
N THR A 515 -4.05 6.41 23.62
CA THR A 515 -4.63 6.17 24.95
C THR A 515 -4.94 7.45 25.72
N ASP A 516 -4.25 8.55 25.41
CA ASP A 516 -4.46 9.83 26.10
C ASP A 516 -5.67 10.58 25.50
N LYS A 517 -6.73 10.69 26.32
CA LYS A 517 -7.96 11.38 25.97
C LYS A 517 -7.88 12.91 26.11
N LYS A 518 -6.76 13.47 26.55
CA LYS A 518 -6.69 14.89 26.95
C LYS A 518 -6.04 15.82 25.93
N ALA A 519 -5.34 15.29 24.96
CA ALA A 519 -4.58 16.10 24.04
C ALA A 519 -5.40 16.46 22.79
N SER A 520 -5.87 17.69 22.70
CA SER A 520 -6.45 18.25 21.47
C SER A 520 -5.41 18.47 20.38
N GLU A 521 -4.13 18.43 20.73
CA GLU A 521 -3.00 18.52 19.82
C GLU A 521 -1.90 17.55 20.25
N GLN A 522 -1.41 16.75 19.30
CA GLN A 522 -0.38 15.74 19.56
C GLN A 522 0.72 15.82 18.51
N LYS A 523 1.98 15.90 18.95
CA LYS A 523 3.14 15.79 18.06
C LYS A 523 3.29 14.34 17.63
N LEU A 524 3.28 14.10 16.31
CA LEU A 524 3.38 12.75 15.72
C LEU A 524 4.81 12.41 15.30
N PHE A 525 5.50 13.37 14.66
CA PHE A 525 6.84 13.25 14.09
C PHE A 525 7.69 14.48 14.36
#